data_bf295f6cf25e2923228c97cdb1fec769
#
_entry.id   bf295f6cf25e2923228c97cdb1fec769
#
_cell.length_a   1.000
_cell.length_b   1.000
_cell.length_c   1.000
_cell.angle_alpha   90.00
_cell.angle_beta   90.00
_cell.angle_gamma   90.00
#
_symmetry.space_group_name_H-M   'P 1'
#
loop_
_entity.id
_entity.type
_entity.pdbx_description
1 polymer ?
#
loop_
_entity_poly.entity_id
_entity_poly.type
_entity_poly.pdbx_seq_one_letter_code
_entity_poly.pdbx_strand_id
1 'polypeptide(L)'
;MTYTPPEPKLDIAELRLSTQKAVAIAWPSAPTALGTEENGVIAQKDVAQSPQPSASTAKLITVLTVLQKHPLGLTEQGPLVTMNDDDVERYNRYYSEGGSTITVHRGQQISQRQLIEGTLLPSANNYADSLAVWSFGSLEKYRQAAQKYVRSLGANRTTIGSDASGFDPSTTSTAHDLVLIGIAAATQPLVRTVMAKKSTELPIIGKKDSTNWLLGTNGFIGGKTGNTDQAGGVFVGVAEKQITSQKKITIVTAVQGDKSVNQA
;
A
#
# COMPACT_ATOMS: atom_id res chain seq x y z
N MET A 1 -16.87 18.99 -59.41
CA MET A 1 -16.50 19.88 -58.25
C MET A 1 -15.86 19.00 -57.19
N THR A 2 -14.54 19.12 -57.04
CA THR A 2 -13.80 18.38 -56.03
C THR A 2 -13.85 19.21 -54.75
N TYR A 3 -14.45 18.66 -53.70
CA TYR A 3 -14.47 19.26 -52.35
C TYR A 3 -13.08 19.14 -51.71
N THR A 4 -12.43 20.28 -51.43
CA THR A 4 -11.22 20.35 -50.64
C THR A 4 -11.64 20.72 -49.23
N PRO A 5 -11.46 19.83 -48.22
CA PRO A 5 -11.77 20.20 -46.84
C PRO A 5 -10.85 21.32 -46.36
N PRO A 6 -11.34 22.28 -45.54
CA PRO A 6 -10.50 23.32 -44.96
C PRO A 6 -9.44 22.70 -44.07
N GLU A 7 -8.21 23.18 -44.17
CA GLU A 7 -7.15 22.78 -43.24
C GLU A 7 -7.50 23.18 -41.82
N PRO A 8 -7.31 22.27 -40.85
CA PRO A 8 -7.54 22.60 -39.44
C PRO A 8 -6.54 23.71 -39.03
N LYS A 9 -7.03 24.89 -38.74
CA LYS A 9 -6.23 25.95 -38.12
C LYS A 9 -6.05 25.61 -36.65
N LEU A 10 -4.86 25.09 -36.29
CA LEU A 10 -4.44 24.98 -34.91
C LEU A 10 -4.19 26.40 -34.38
N ASP A 11 -5.04 26.89 -33.48
CA ASP A 11 -4.79 28.16 -32.79
C ASP A 11 -3.74 27.92 -31.68
N ILE A 12 -2.47 28.17 -32.03
CA ILE A 12 -1.32 28.02 -31.12
C ILE A 12 -1.41 28.99 -29.93
N ALA A 13 -2.28 30.01 -29.98
CA ALA A 13 -2.49 30.95 -28.87
C ALA A 13 -3.21 30.28 -27.66
N GLU A 14 -4.03 29.23 -27.86
CA GLU A 14 -4.65 28.45 -26.79
C GLU A 14 -3.70 27.44 -26.15
N LEU A 15 -2.58 27.11 -26.77
CA LEU A 15 -1.52 26.25 -26.22
C LEU A 15 -0.50 27.03 -25.38
N ARG A 16 -0.85 28.17 -24.82
CA ARG A 16 -0.10 28.72 -23.69
C ARG A 16 -0.34 27.82 -22.47
N LEU A 17 0.39 26.71 -22.41
CA LEU A 17 0.74 26.09 -21.16
C LEU A 17 1.24 27.23 -20.28
N SER A 18 0.45 27.58 -19.25
CA SER A 18 0.90 28.54 -18.25
C SER A 18 2.26 28.00 -17.78
N THR A 19 3.32 28.72 -18.06
CA THR A 19 4.63 28.46 -17.49
C THR A 19 4.55 28.80 -16.00
N GLN A 20 3.78 28.03 -15.26
CA GLN A 20 3.85 28.04 -13.81
C GLN A 20 5.29 27.61 -13.50
N LYS A 21 6.02 28.53 -12.90
CA LYS A 21 7.37 28.31 -12.43
C LYS A 21 7.35 27.00 -11.64
N ALA A 22 8.11 26.00 -12.08
CA ALA A 22 8.15 24.70 -11.40
C ALA A 22 8.48 24.96 -9.93
N VAL A 23 7.55 24.61 -9.05
CA VAL A 23 7.78 24.73 -7.60
C VAL A 23 8.77 23.65 -7.24
N ALA A 24 9.91 24.03 -6.67
CA ALA A 24 10.88 23.07 -6.18
C ALA A 24 10.26 22.24 -5.05
N ILE A 25 10.33 20.90 -5.17
CA ILE A 25 9.88 20.00 -4.10
C ILE A 25 10.92 20.03 -2.99
N ALA A 26 10.48 20.35 -1.77
CA ALA A 26 11.30 20.20 -0.58
C ALA A 26 11.31 18.70 -0.18
N TRP A 27 12.30 17.97 -0.68
CA TRP A 27 12.45 16.56 -0.38
C TRP A 27 12.89 16.31 1.07
N PRO A 28 12.33 15.30 1.77
CA PRO A 28 12.88 14.84 3.05
C PRO A 28 14.30 14.29 2.86
N SER A 29 15.02 14.02 3.96
CA SER A 29 16.37 13.45 3.89
C SER A 29 16.40 12.02 3.34
N ALA A 30 15.39 11.25 3.63
CA ALA A 30 15.25 9.86 3.21
C ALA A 30 14.90 9.70 1.71
N PRO A 31 15.17 8.54 1.10
CA PRO A 31 14.69 8.19 -0.23
C PRO A 31 13.19 8.37 -0.34
N THR A 32 12.78 9.16 -1.34
CA THR A 32 11.38 9.56 -1.50
C THR A 32 11.00 9.54 -2.97
N ALA A 33 9.79 9.19 -3.25
CA ALA A 33 9.19 9.28 -4.58
C ALA A 33 7.73 9.72 -4.47
N LEU A 34 7.22 10.29 -5.54
CA LEU A 34 5.80 10.60 -5.69
C LEU A 34 5.31 10.29 -7.10
N GLY A 35 4.05 10.01 -7.21
CA GLY A 35 3.39 9.68 -8.46
C GLY A 35 1.91 10.01 -8.43
N THR A 36 1.26 9.80 -9.55
CA THR A 36 -0.19 9.92 -9.69
C THR A 36 -0.76 8.67 -10.33
N GLU A 37 -2.03 8.43 -10.11
CA GLU A 37 -2.76 7.34 -10.74
C GLU A 37 -2.67 7.40 -12.27
N GLU A 38 -2.71 8.62 -12.87
CA GLU A 38 -2.69 8.81 -14.32
C GLU A 38 -1.28 8.63 -14.93
N ASN A 39 -0.21 9.02 -14.22
CA ASN A 39 1.13 9.16 -14.81
C ASN A 39 2.19 8.24 -14.20
N GLY A 40 1.83 7.38 -13.24
CA GLY A 40 2.82 6.59 -12.52
C GLY A 40 3.74 7.46 -11.67
N VAL A 41 4.99 7.06 -11.50
CA VAL A 41 6.00 7.85 -10.76
C VAL A 41 6.38 9.08 -11.58
N ILE A 42 6.19 10.27 -11.02
CA ILE A 42 6.46 11.57 -11.69
C ILE A 42 7.68 12.29 -11.16
N ALA A 43 8.08 12.02 -9.92
CA ALA A 43 9.30 12.59 -9.35
C ALA A 43 9.85 11.68 -8.23
N GLN A 44 11.17 11.73 -8.05
CA GLN A 44 11.86 11.04 -6.97
C GLN A 44 13.12 11.80 -6.57
N LYS A 45 13.52 11.68 -5.29
CA LYS A 45 14.67 12.40 -4.76
C LYS A 45 15.97 11.89 -5.38
N ASP A 46 16.20 10.60 -5.37
CA ASP A 46 17.43 9.98 -5.87
C ASP A 46 17.08 8.98 -6.99
N VAL A 47 17.72 9.15 -8.17
CA VAL A 47 17.43 8.28 -9.33
C VAL A 47 17.89 6.84 -9.07
N ALA A 48 18.98 6.66 -8.35
CA ALA A 48 19.60 5.35 -8.07
C ALA A 48 19.26 4.83 -6.67
N GLN A 49 17.99 4.90 -6.26
CA GLN A 49 17.55 4.37 -4.97
C GLN A 49 17.92 2.88 -4.83
N SER A 50 18.59 2.52 -3.74
CA SER A 50 18.85 1.11 -3.40
C SER A 50 17.66 0.49 -2.69
N PRO A 51 17.31 -0.78 -2.97
CA PRO A 51 16.29 -1.48 -2.21
C PRO A 51 16.64 -1.56 -0.72
N GLN A 52 15.68 -1.27 0.12
CA GLN A 52 15.76 -1.31 1.58
C GLN A 52 14.57 -2.10 2.14
N PRO A 53 14.63 -2.62 3.36
CA PRO A 53 13.49 -3.28 3.99
C PRO A 53 12.26 -2.39 3.96
N SER A 54 11.11 -2.96 3.58
CA SER A 54 9.86 -2.23 3.38
C SER A 54 8.98 -2.14 4.63
N ALA A 55 9.36 -2.84 5.69
CA ALA A 55 8.56 -2.98 6.89
C ALA A 55 7.08 -3.30 6.55
N SER A 56 6.16 -2.87 7.37
CA SER A 56 4.72 -3.16 7.20
C SER A 56 4.07 -2.56 5.96
N THR A 57 4.78 -1.77 5.13
CA THR A 57 4.23 -1.37 3.81
C THR A 57 4.10 -2.56 2.86
N ALA A 58 4.85 -3.66 3.08
CA ALA A 58 4.69 -4.95 2.41
C ALA A 58 3.25 -5.50 2.48
N LYS A 59 2.49 -5.16 3.53
CA LYS A 59 1.10 -5.60 3.69
C LYS A 59 0.16 -5.10 2.58
N LEU A 60 0.51 -4.00 1.91
CA LEU A 60 -0.19 -3.58 0.69
C LEU A 60 -0.05 -4.63 -0.40
N ILE A 61 1.17 -5.15 -0.61
CA ILE A 61 1.44 -6.21 -1.59
C ILE A 61 0.63 -7.45 -1.25
N THR A 62 0.60 -7.84 0.03
CA THR A 62 -0.12 -9.02 0.51
C THR A 62 -1.60 -8.94 0.19
N VAL A 63 -2.25 -7.85 0.59
CA VAL A 63 -3.68 -7.68 0.38
C VAL A 63 -4.00 -7.59 -1.11
N LEU A 64 -3.21 -6.86 -1.90
CA LEU A 64 -3.40 -6.77 -3.35
C LEU A 64 -3.25 -8.13 -4.03
N THR A 65 -2.23 -8.92 -3.66
CA THR A 65 -1.98 -10.25 -4.22
C THR A 65 -3.11 -11.22 -3.86
N VAL A 66 -3.62 -11.16 -2.63
CA VAL A 66 -4.77 -11.97 -2.21
C VAL A 66 -6.01 -11.60 -2.99
N LEU A 67 -6.28 -10.31 -3.19
CA LEU A 67 -7.45 -9.85 -3.95
C LEU A 67 -7.39 -10.17 -5.44
N GLN A 68 -6.21 -10.42 -6.02
CA GLN A 68 -6.08 -10.98 -7.37
C GLN A 68 -6.65 -12.39 -7.46
N LYS A 69 -6.48 -13.19 -6.42
CA LYS A 69 -6.93 -14.59 -6.38
C LYS A 69 -8.33 -14.74 -5.81
N HIS A 70 -8.66 -13.95 -4.81
CA HIS A 70 -9.95 -13.93 -4.11
C HIS A 70 -10.51 -12.50 -4.12
N PRO A 71 -11.08 -12.06 -5.26
CA PRO A 71 -11.73 -10.76 -5.35
C PRO A 71 -12.81 -10.60 -4.29
N LEU A 72 -12.97 -9.38 -3.79
CA LEU A 72 -13.97 -9.08 -2.78
C LEU A 72 -14.61 -7.71 -3.07
N GLY A 73 -15.92 -7.66 -3.10
CA GLY A 73 -16.70 -6.45 -3.31
C GLY A 73 -16.69 -5.51 -2.10
N LEU A 74 -17.10 -4.25 -2.32
CA LEU A 74 -17.03 -3.21 -1.29
C LEU A 74 -17.85 -3.49 -0.03
N THR A 75 -18.94 -4.24 -0.14
CA THR A 75 -19.85 -4.56 0.98
C THR A 75 -19.74 -6.02 1.45
N GLU A 76 -19.00 -6.85 0.73
CA GLU A 76 -18.86 -8.26 1.02
C GLU A 76 -17.92 -8.51 2.18
N GLN A 77 -18.22 -9.54 2.98
CA GLN A 77 -17.32 -10.03 4.03
C GLN A 77 -16.33 -11.08 3.50
N GLY A 78 -16.68 -11.73 2.39
CA GLY A 78 -15.94 -12.87 1.86
C GLY A 78 -16.08 -14.13 2.72
N PRO A 79 -15.36 -15.19 2.38
CA PRO A 79 -15.40 -16.45 3.13
C PRO A 79 -14.87 -16.26 4.55
N LEU A 80 -15.38 -17.11 5.46
CA LEU A 80 -14.85 -17.25 6.81
C LEU A 80 -13.61 -18.14 6.79
N VAL A 81 -12.54 -17.64 7.37
CA VAL A 81 -11.29 -18.38 7.58
C VAL A 81 -11.26 -18.86 9.02
N THR A 82 -11.17 -20.18 9.20
CA THR A 82 -11.08 -20.79 10.53
C THR A 82 -9.61 -20.82 10.95
N MET A 83 -9.28 -20.14 12.05
CA MET A 83 -7.94 -20.10 12.62
C MET A 83 -7.57 -21.48 13.20
N ASN A 84 -6.39 -21.96 12.89
CA ASN A 84 -5.84 -23.23 13.35
C ASN A 84 -4.66 -23.00 14.33
N ASP A 85 -3.98 -24.07 14.71
CA ASP A 85 -2.86 -24.00 15.65
C ASP A 85 -1.67 -23.21 15.08
N ASP A 86 -1.41 -23.31 13.76
CA ASP A 86 -0.34 -22.53 13.11
C ASP A 86 -0.64 -21.01 13.14
N ASP A 87 -1.92 -20.61 13.08
CA ASP A 87 -2.30 -19.21 13.18
C ASP A 87 -2.07 -18.68 14.61
N VAL A 88 -2.33 -19.50 15.63
CA VAL A 88 -2.02 -19.18 17.03
C VAL A 88 -0.49 -19.12 17.24
N GLU A 89 0.27 -20.03 16.62
CA GLU A 89 1.73 -20.00 16.69
C GLU A 89 2.31 -18.75 16.03
N ARG A 90 1.80 -18.33 14.85
CA ARG A 90 2.17 -17.06 14.20
C ARG A 90 1.92 -15.87 15.13
N TYR A 91 0.75 -15.83 15.79
CA TYR A 91 0.46 -14.80 16.77
C TYR A 91 1.48 -14.80 17.90
N ASN A 92 1.76 -15.94 18.54
CA ASN A 92 2.69 -16.03 19.65
C ASN A 92 4.11 -15.64 19.26
N ARG A 93 4.58 -16.07 18.08
CA ARG A 93 5.89 -15.68 17.54
C ARG A 93 6.01 -14.18 17.39
N TYR A 94 5.12 -13.55 16.63
CA TYR A 94 5.20 -12.11 16.42
C TYR A 94 5.00 -11.30 17.71
N TYR A 95 4.18 -11.78 18.63
CA TYR A 95 3.99 -11.15 19.93
C TYR A 95 5.29 -11.19 20.75
N SER A 96 5.98 -12.31 20.81
CA SER A 96 7.25 -12.45 21.54
C SER A 96 8.39 -11.63 20.92
N GLU A 97 8.32 -11.39 19.61
CA GLU A 97 9.30 -10.57 18.86
C GLU A 97 8.96 -9.07 18.85
N GLY A 98 7.91 -8.64 19.56
CA GLY A 98 7.49 -7.23 19.63
C GLY A 98 6.78 -6.72 18.36
N GLY A 99 6.35 -7.61 17.50
CA GLY A 99 5.61 -7.27 16.28
C GLY A 99 4.16 -6.86 16.56
N SER A 100 3.57 -6.10 15.63
CA SER A 100 2.14 -5.76 15.70
C SER A 100 1.28 -7.02 15.49
N THR A 101 0.39 -7.33 16.43
CA THR A 101 -0.42 -8.55 16.40
C THR A 101 -1.87 -8.29 16.81
N ILE A 102 -2.74 -9.21 16.40
CA ILE A 102 -4.12 -9.34 16.89
C ILE A 102 -4.29 -10.75 17.42
N THR A 103 -4.78 -10.88 18.65
CA THR A 103 -5.02 -12.19 19.29
C THR A 103 -5.96 -13.03 18.43
N VAL A 104 -5.61 -14.29 18.27
CA VAL A 104 -6.43 -15.32 17.62
C VAL A 104 -6.53 -16.55 18.50
N HIS A 105 -7.64 -17.29 18.34
CA HIS A 105 -7.87 -18.54 19.04
C HIS A 105 -8.17 -19.64 18.02
N ARG A 106 -7.73 -20.86 18.32
CA ARG A 106 -8.09 -22.04 17.51
C ARG A 106 -9.60 -22.15 17.36
N GLY A 107 -10.07 -22.39 16.13
CA GLY A 107 -11.49 -22.48 15.79
C GLY A 107 -12.20 -21.14 15.63
N GLN A 108 -11.54 -20.02 15.91
CA GLN A 108 -12.09 -18.70 15.64
C GLN A 108 -12.32 -18.51 14.13
N GLN A 109 -13.49 -18.00 13.76
CA GLN A 109 -13.81 -17.67 12.38
C GLN A 109 -13.66 -16.17 12.16
N ILE A 110 -12.87 -15.79 11.16
CA ILE A 110 -12.59 -14.40 10.78
C ILE A 110 -12.86 -14.28 9.28
N SER A 111 -13.64 -13.28 8.85
CA SER A 111 -13.93 -13.10 7.43
C SER A 111 -12.68 -12.61 6.68
N GLN A 112 -12.62 -12.87 5.37
CA GLN A 112 -11.56 -12.34 4.51
C GLN A 112 -11.43 -10.82 4.68
N ARG A 113 -12.53 -10.10 4.75
CA ARG A 113 -12.56 -8.64 4.97
C ARG A 113 -11.93 -8.26 6.31
N GLN A 114 -12.29 -8.94 7.39
CA GLN A 114 -11.73 -8.66 8.72
C GLN A 114 -10.23 -8.94 8.77
N LEU A 115 -9.75 -10.00 8.10
CA LEU A 115 -8.31 -10.26 7.95
C LEU A 115 -7.62 -9.12 7.17
N ILE A 116 -8.22 -8.63 6.08
CA ILE A 116 -7.69 -7.48 5.31
C ILE A 116 -7.66 -6.22 6.18
N GLU A 117 -8.74 -5.90 6.88
CA GLU A 117 -8.83 -4.72 7.73
C GLU A 117 -7.84 -4.78 8.90
N GLY A 118 -7.70 -5.93 9.55
CA GLY A 118 -6.72 -6.14 10.62
C GLY A 118 -5.27 -6.11 10.13
N THR A 119 -5.04 -6.52 8.89
CA THR A 119 -3.72 -6.41 8.24
C THR A 119 -3.34 -4.96 7.93
N LEU A 120 -4.27 -4.17 7.40
CA LEU A 120 -3.97 -2.83 6.92
C LEU A 120 -4.05 -1.75 8.01
N LEU A 121 -5.05 -1.78 8.88
CA LEU A 121 -5.33 -0.69 9.83
C LEU A 121 -4.44 -0.78 11.07
N PRO A 122 -4.58 -1.78 11.97
CA PRO A 122 -3.68 -1.94 13.12
C PRO A 122 -2.36 -2.63 12.74
N SER A 123 -2.17 -2.96 11.45
CA SER A 123 -0.91 -3.51 10.95
C SER A 123 -0.53 -4.91 11.47
N ALA A 124 -1.50 -5.78 11.76
CA ALA A 124 -1.25 -7.10 12.34
C ALA A 124 -0.43 -8.02 11.40
N ASN A 125 0.75 -8.46 11.89
CA ASN A 125 1.66 -9.34 11.16
C ASN A 125 1.07 -10.75 11.00
N ASN A 126 0.53 -11.29 12.08
CA ASN A 126 -0.08 -12.62 12.06
C ASN A 126 -1.29 -12.68 11.12
N TYR A 127 -2.10 -11.62 11.02
CA TYR A 127 -3.21 -11.58 10.07
C TYR A 127 -2.71 -11.55 8.61
N ALA A 128 -1.61 -10.86 8.34
CA ALA A 128 -1.01 -10.85 7.00
C ALA A 128 -0.56 -12.26 6.59
N ASP A 129 0.16 -12.97 7.47
CA ASP A 129 0.62 -14.33 7.21
C ASP A 129 -0.56 -15.31 7.09
N SER A 130 -1.55 -15.24 8.01
CA SER A 130 -2.74 -16.10 7.97
C SER A 130 -3.55 -15.86 6.68
N LEU A 131 -3.72 -14.62 6.26
CA LEU A 131 -4.39 -14.26 5.00
C LEU A 131 -3.65 -14.82 3.79
N ALA A 132 -2.33 -14.72 3.77
CA ALA A 132 -1.47 -15.25 2.71
C ALA A 132 -1.53 -16.78 2.65
N VAL A 133 -1.38 -17.45 3.80
CA VAL A 133 -1.43 -18.92 3.88
C VAL A 133 -2.80 -19.45 3.52
N TRP A 134 -3.88 -18.84 4.01
CA TRP A 134 -5.24 -19.19 3.61
C TRP A 134 -5.42 -19.12 2.09
N SER A 135 -4.93 -18.05 1.48
CA SER A 135 -5.12 -17.81 0.05
C SER A 135 -4.26 -18.74 -0.82
N PHE A 136 -3.01 -18.99 -0.45
CA PHE A 136 -2.02 -19.68 -1.31
C PHE A 136 -1.61 -21.05 -0.80
N GLY A 137 -1.97 -21.43 0.42
CA GLY A 137 -1.63 -22.68 1.06
C GLY A 137 -0.27 -22.68 1.77
N SER A 138 0.63 -21.73 1.46
CA SER A 138 1.90 -21.53 2.16
C SER A 138 2.48 -20.15 1.89
N LEU A 139 3.37 -19.68 2.78
CA LEU A 139 4.11 -18.42 2.57
C LEU A 139 5.00 -18.49 1.34
N GLU A 140 5.58 -19.66 1.02
CA GLU A 140 6.40 -19.82 -0.19
C GLU A 140 5.58 -19.63 -1.47
N LYS A 141 4.38 -20.22 -1.56
CA LYS A 141 3.49 -20.03 -2.71
C LYS A 141 2.98 -18.59 -2.79
N TYR A 142 2.70 -17.96 -1.63
CA TYR A 142 2.39 -16.54 -1.58
C TYR A 142 3.55 -15.71 -2.12
N ARG A 143 4.78 -15.94 -1.66
CA ARG A 143 6.00 -15.25 -2.09
C ARG A 143 6.14 -15.24 -3.62
N GLN A 144 5.96 -16.42 -4.23
CA GLN A 144 6.03 -16.57 -5.69
C GLN A 144 4.93 -15.75 -6.41
N ALA A 145 3.70 -15.80 -5.91
CA ALA A 145 2.57 -15.06 -6.47
C ALA A 145 2.78 -13.54 -6.30
N ALA A 146 3.18 -13.10 -5.11
CA ALA A 146 3.43 -11.70 -4.80
C ALA A 146 4.61 -11.13 -5.61
N GLN A 147 5.68 -11.92 -5.80
CA GLN A 147 6.80 -11.52 -6.65
C GLN A 147 6.39 -11.33 -8.11
N LYS A 148 5.54 -12.23 -8.62
CA LYS A 148 4.97 -12.09 -9.97
C LYS A 148 4.08 -10.85 -10.07
N TYR A 149 3.28 -10.60 -9.04
CA TYR A 149 2.37 -9.47 -8.99
C TYR A 149 3.11 -8.13 -8.99
N VAL A 150 4.11 -7.93 -8.11
CA VAL A 150 4.85 -6.66 -8.06
C VAL A 150 5.60 -6.37 -9.36
N ARG A 151 6.14 -7.42 -10.01
CA ARG A 151 6.74 -7.28 -11.36
C ARG A 151 5.73 -6.82 -12.40
N SER A 152 4.49 -7.29 -12.34
CA SER A 152 3.44 -6.85 -13.26
C SER A 152 3.04 -5.39 -13.08
N LEU A 153 3.31 -4.81 -11.90
CA LEU A 153 3.14 -3.38 -11.63
C LEU A 153 4.34 -2.53 -12.11
N GLY A 154 5.41 -3.15 -12.60
CA GLY A 154 6.67 -2.47 -12.92
C GLY A 154 7.57 -2.24 -11.71
N ALA A 155 7.23 -2.73 -10.51
CA ALA A 155 8.03 -2.64 -9.28
C ALA A 155 9.16 -3.68 -9.29
N ASN A 156 10.12 -3.51 -10.22
CA ASN A 156 11.11 -4.51 -10.56
C ASN A 156 12.26 -4.60 -9.54
N ARG A 157 12.40 -3.62 -8.66
CA ARG A 157 13.41 -3.55 -7.59
C ARG A 157 12.83 -3.99 -6.23
N THR A 158 11.60 -4.52 -6.23
CA THR A 158 10.95 -5.10 -5.07
C THR A 158 11.20 -6.60 -5.01
N THR A 159 11.70 -7.07 -3.89
CA THR A 159 11.87 -8.50 -3.58
C THR A 159 10.96 -8.90 -2.44
N ILE A 160 10.21 -9.99 -2.61
CA ILE A 160 9.33 -10.53 -1.57
C ILE A 160 10.12 -11.53 -0.73
N GLY A 161 10.12 -11.31 0.57
CA GLY A 161 10.87 -12.10 1.55
C GLY A 161 10.12 -13.29 2.13
N SER A 162 10.50 -13.66 3.35
CA SER A 162 10.05 -14.88 4.02
C SER A 162 8.66 -14.82 4.63
N ASP A 163 8.16 -13.63 4.94
CA ASP A 163 6.83 -13.39 5.52
C ASP A 163 5.94 -12.54 4.62
N ALA A 164 4.66 -12.46 4.96
CA ALA A 164 3.69 -11.64 4.24
C ALA A 164 3.47 -10.27 4.92
N SER A 165 4.13 -10.00 6.03
CA SER A 165 3.93 -8.81 6.84
C SER A 165 4.98 -7.72 6.61
N GLY A 166 6.17 -8.10 6.11
CA GLY A 166 7.36 -7.25 6.02
C GLY A 166 8.01 -6.98 7.37
N PHE A 167 7.71 -7.78 8.38
CA PHE A 167 8.40 -7.73 9.68
C PHE A 167 9.83 -8.26 9.54
N ASP A 168 9.99 -9.35 8.79
CA ASP A 168 11.30 -9.84 8.37
C ASP A 168 11.89 -8.87 7.33
N PRO A 169 13.17 -8.45 7.47
CA PRO A 169 13.78 -7.45 6.61
C PRO A 169 14.05 -7.93 5.18
N SER A 170 13.82 -9.21 4.86
CA SER A 170 14.05 -9.76 3.53
C SER A 170 13.06 -9.26 2.46
N THR A 171 11.90 -8.72 2.84
CA THR A 171 11.06 -7.98 1.89
C THR A 171 11.63 -6.58 1.70
N THR A 172 12.22 -6.33 0.53
CA THR A 172 12.88 -5.07 0.20
C THR A 172 12.21 -4.38 -0.99
N SER A 173 12.28 -3.05 -1.02
CA SER A 173 11.73 -2.23 -2.09
C SER A 173 12.51 -0.92 -2.22
N THR A 174 12.14 -0.08 -3.18
CA THR A 174 12.57 1.31 -3.30
C THR A 174 11.37 2.24 -3.13
N ALA A 175 11.59 3.50 -2.78
CA ALA A 175 10.50 4.46 -2.72
C ALA A 175 9.76 4.60 -4.06
N HIS A 176 10.49 4.50 -5.18
CA HIS A 176 9.91 4.41 -6.52
C HIS A 176 8.91 3.25 -6.65
N ASP A 177 9.33 2.05 -6.31
CA ASP A 177 8.49 0.86 -6.42
C ASP A 177 7.31 0.89 -5.43
N LEU A 178 7.54 1.43 -4.22
CA LEU A 178 6.48 1.63 -3.24
C LEU A 178 5.39 2.60 -3.73
N VAL A 179 5.74 3.61 -4.56
CA VAL A 179 4.74 4.46 -5.22
C VAL A 179 3.91 3.65 -6.22
N LEU A 180 4.51 2.78 -7.03
CA LEU A 180 3.76 1.92 -7.95
C LEU A 180 2.80 0.99 -7.22
N ILE A 181 3.25 0.40 -6.12
CA ILE A 181 2.42 -0.45 -5.24
C ILE A 181 1.31 0.39 -4.58
N GLY A 182 1.64 1.60 -4.13
CA GLY A 182 0.66 2.54 -3.56
C GLY A 182 -0.40 2.99 -4.57
N ILE A 183 -0.04 3.19 -5.84
CA ILE A 183 -0.99 3.47 -6.93
C ILE A 183 -1.94 2.29 -7.11
N ALA A 184 -1.41 1.06 -7.18
CA ALA A 184 -2.24 -0.13 -7.26
C ALA A 184 -3.19 -0.27 -6.05
N ALA A 185 -2.74 0.10 -4.85
CA ALA A 185 -3.57 0.12 -3.64
C ALA A 185 -4.65 1.22 -3.70
N ALA A 186 -4.32 2.40 -4.22
CA ALA A 186 -5.25 3.52 -4.37
C ALA A 186 -6.32 3.27 -5.45
N THR A 187 -5.99 2.51 -6.49
CA THR A 187 -6.90 2.14 -7.59
C THR A 187 -7.77 0.92 -7.29
N GLN A 188 -7.36 0.05 -6.36
CA GLN A 188 -8.16 -1.09 -5.93
C GLN A 188 -9.28 -0.62 -4.97
N PRO A 189 -10.57 -0.74 -5.34
CA PRO A 189 -11.65 -0.06 -4.61
C PRO A 189 -11.76 -0.46 -3.13
N LEU A 190 -11.62 -1.76 -2.81
CA LEU A 190 -11.70 -2.23 -1.43
C LEU A 190 -10.51 -1.75 -0.60
N VAL A 191 -9.28 -1.83 -1.13
CA VAL A 191 -8.06 -1.40 -0.43
C VAL A 191 -8.13 0.10 -0.15
N ARG A 192 -8.51 0.91 -1.14
CA ARG A 192 -8.74 2.34 -0.98
C ARG A 192 -9.75 2.64 0.13
N THR A 193 -10.89 1.94 0.12
CA THR A 193 -11.94 2.11 1.14
C THR A 193 -11.45 1.72 2.53
N VAL A 194 -10.71 0.62 2.65
CA VAL A 194 -10.14 0.17 3.94
C VAL A 194 -9.11 1.17 4.44
N MET A 195 -8.15 1.57 3.62
CA MET A 195 -7.09 2.54 4.01
C MET A 195 -7.66 3.89 4.47
N ALA A 196 -8.87 4.25 4.04
CA ALA A 196 -9.56 5.48 4.44
C ALA A 196 -10.26 5.41 5.81
N LYS A 197 -10.30 4.23 6.43
CA LYS A 197 -10.93 4.06 7.75
C LYS A 197 -9.98 4.49 8.87
N LYS A 198 -10.50 5.19 9.86
CA LYS A 198 -9.77 5.53 11.10
C LYS A 198 -9.67 4.34 12.05
N SER A 199 -10.59 3.39 11.96
CA SER A 199 -10.63 2.19 12.82
C SER A 199 -11.45 1.08 12.16
N THR A 200 -11.35 -0.11 12.73
CA THR A 200 -12.19 -1.28 12.39
C THR A 200 -12.64 -2.00 13.66
N GLU A 201 -13.79 -2.69 13.59
CA GLU A 201 -14.25 -3.62 14.63
C GLU A 201 -13.85 -5.04 14.25
N LEU A 202 -13.10 -5.68 15.12
CA LEU A 202 -12.64 -7.04 14.92
C LEU A 202 -13.29 -7.99 15.91
N PRO A 203 -13.61 -9.24 15.51
CA PRO A 203 -14.25 -10.21 16.38
C PRO A 203 -13.44 -10.42 17.66
N ILE A 204 -14.13 -10.47 18.81
CA ILE A 204 -13.58 -10.73 20.15
C ILE A 204 -12.70 -9.57 20.69
N ILE A 205 -11.96 -8.89 19.79
CA ILE A 205 -10.95 -7.88 20.15
C ILE A 205 -11.56 -6.47 20.23
N GLY A 206 -12.69 -6.24 19.54
CA GLY A 206 -13.33 -4.94 19.48
C GLY A 206 -12.60 -3.97 18.54
N LYS A 207 -12.74 -2.68 18.85
CA LYS A 207 -12.20 -1.60 18.03
C LYS A 207 -10.68 -1.58 18.00
N LYS A 208 -10.12 -1.46 16.78
CA LYS A 208 -8.70 -1.21 16.52
C LYS A 208 -8.53 0.00 15.62
N ASP A 209 -7.66 0.92 16.01
CA ASP A 209 -7.41 2.13 15.25
C ASP A 209 -6.37 1.91 14.15
N SER A 210 -6.44 2.73 13.10
CA SER A 210 -5.44 2.79 12.05
C SER A 210 -4.12 3.36 12.58
N THR A 211 -3.00 2.83 12.12
CA THR A 211 -1.68 3.38 12.40
C THR A 211 -1.36 4.64 11.59
N ASN A 212 -2.21 5.01 10.63
CA ASN A 212 -2.02 6.19 9.78
C ASN A 212 -2.57 7.45 10.48
N TRP A 213 -1.72 8.18 11.20
CA TRP A 213 -2.07 9.42 11.89
C TRP A 213 -2.30 10.61 10.96
N LEU A 214 -1.85 10.56 9.71
CA LEU A 214 -2.04 11.63 8.72
C LEU A 214 -3.44 11.59 8.10
N LEU A 215 -4.22 10.53 8.34
CA LEU A 215 -5.53 10.34 7.73
C LEU A 215 -6.49 11.50 8.04
N GLY A 216 -6.94 12.17 6.98
CA GLY A 216 -7.83 13.35 7.06
C GLY A 216 -7.09 14.68 7.22
N THR A 217 -5.75 14.69 7.25
CA THR A 217 -4.94 15.91 7.26
C THR A 217 -4.32 16.16 5.87
N ASN A 218 -4.12 17.40 5.48
CA ASN A 218 -3.42 17.79 4.24
C ASN A 218 -3.86 17.05 2.97
N GLY A 219 -5.11 16.58 2.93
CA GLY A 219 -5.65 15.82 1.79
C GLY A 219 -5.33 14.33 1.81
N PHE A 220 -4.64 13.79 2.85
CA PHE A 220 -4.43 12.35 2.98
C PHE A 220 -5.75 11.61 3.20
N ILE A 221 -6.04 10.65 2.30
CA ILE A 221 -7.25 9.83 2.30
C ILE A 221 -6.95 8.36 2.61
N GLY A 222 -5.68 7.99 2.73
CA GLY A 222 -5.26 6.62 2.98
C GLY A 222 -3.75 6.48 3.08
N GLY A 223 -3.30 5.24 3.22
CA GLY A 223 -1.88 4.93 3.23
C GLY A 223 -1.54 3.77 4.15
N LYS A 224 -0.25 3.41 4.18
CA LYS A 224 0.28 2.37 5.05
C LYS A 224 1.59 2.82 5.68
N THR A 225 1.65 2.72 6.99
CA THR A 225 2.86 2.96 7.79
C THR A 225 3.68 1.68 7.94
N GLY A 226 4.97 1.81 8.08
CA GLY A 226 5.88 0.73 8.43
C GLY A 226 6.99 1.23 9.35
N ASN A 227 7.40 0.39 10.29
CA ASN A 227 8.54 0.67 11.16
C ASN A 227 9.10 -0.64 11.71
N THR A 228 10.38 -0.87 11.51
CA THR A 228 11.19 -1.90 12.17
C THR A 228 12.58 -1.33 12.41
N ASP A 229 13.36 -1.94 13.28
CA ASP A 229 14.73 -1.49 13.53
C ASP A 229 15.60 -1.49 12.27
N GLN A 230 15.36 -2.45 11.36
CA GLN A 230 16.14 -2.60 10.13
C GLN A 230 15.66 -1.66 9.01
N ALA A 231 14.37 -1.34 8.97
CA ALA A 231 13.78 -0.51 7.93
C ALA A 231 13.80 0.99 8.29
N GLY A 232 13.83 1.31 9.58
CA GLY A 232 13.47 2.66 10.02
C GLY A 232 12.00 2.96 9.73
N GLY A 233 11.67 4.23 9.61
CA GLY A 233 10.35 4.70 9.21
C GLY A 233 10.11 4.55 7.71
N VAL A 234 8.97 3.94 7.35
CA VAL A 234 8.51 3.78 5.97
C VAL A 234 7.04 4.22 5.91
N PHE A 235 6.71 5.03 4.92
CA PHE A 235 5.32 5.45 4.70
C PHE A 235 4.97 5.43 3.22
N VAL A 236 3.82 4.85 2.90
CA VAL A 236 3.16 4.98 1.60
C VAL A 236 1.88 5.74 1.84
N GLY A 237 1.81 6.99 1.38
CA GLY A 237 0.68 7.89 1.56
C GLY A 237 -0.13 8.05 0.29
N VAL A 238 -1.45 8.13 0.45
CA VAL A 238 -2.40 8.43 -0.63
C VAL A 238 -3.15 9.70 -0.27
N ALA A 239 -3.04 10.71 -1.12
CA ALA A 239 -3.72 11.99 -0.93
C ALA A 239 -4.53 12.36 -2.17
N GLU A 240 -5.56 13.18 -1.97
CA GLU A 240 -6.32 13.80 -3.06
C GLU A 240 -6.14 15.31 -3.07
N LYS A 241 -6.01 15.86 -4.25
CA LYS A 241 -5.95 17.30 -4.47
C LYS A 241 -6.95 17.74 -5.51
N GLN A 242 -7.80 18.70 -5.17
CA GLN A 242 -8.65 19.38 -6.14
C GLN A 242 -7.78 20.32 -6.98
N ILE A 243 -7.79 20.13 -8.31
CA ILE A 243 -7.03 20.94 -9.26
C ILE A 243 -7.91 21.98 -9.91
N THR A 244 -9.12 21.59 -10.31
CA THR A 244 -10.17 22.51 -10.79
C THR A 244 -11.50 22.13 -10.15
N SER A 245 -12.56 22.91 -10.36
CA SER A 245 -13.90 22.57 -9.87
C SER A 245 -14.39 21.18 -10.32
N GLN A 246 -13.84 20.65 -11.41
CA GLN A 246 -14.25 19.38 -12.02
C GLN A 246 -13.17 18.29 -11.96
N LYS A 247 -11.90 18.64 -11.71
CA LYS A 247 -10.77 17.68 -11.73
C LYS A 247 -10.11 17.55 -10.35
N LYS A 248 -10.11 16.33 -9.83
CA LYS A 248 -9.34 15.89 -8.68
C LYS A 248 -8.26 14.92 -9.14
N ILE A 249 -7.08 14.99 -8.55
CA ILE A 249 -6.00 14.02 -8.77
C ILE A 249 -5.73 13.23 -7.50
N THR A 250 -5.39 11.95 -7.66
CA THR A 250 -4.85 11.11 -6.61
C THR A 250 -3.33 11.14 -6.70
N ILE A 251 -2.69 11.54 -5.60
CA ILE A 251 -1.25 11.60 -5.44
C ILE A 251 -0.83 10.48 -4.50
N VAL A 252 0.18 9.73 -4.88
CA VAL A 252 0.80 8.70 -4.03
C VAL A 252 2.23 9.12 -3.76
N THR A 253 2.63 9.05 -2.50
CA THR A 253 4.01 9.30 -2.08
C THR A 253 4.55 8.11 -1.30
N ALA A 254 5.86 7.90 -1.38
CA ALA A 254 6.55 6.94 -0.52
C ALA A 254 7.83 7.57 0.02
N VAL A 255 8.04 7.38 1.32
CA VAL A 255 9.29 7.70 2.04
C VAL A 255 9.81 6.42 2.66
N GLN A 256 11.10 6.15 2.59
CA GLN A 256 11.68 4.89 3.05
C GLN A 256 12.99 5.12 3.80
N GLY A 257 13.17 4.42 4.93
CA GLY A 257 14.41 4.45 5.69
C GLY A 257 14.63 5.75 6.48
N ASP A 258 13.56 6.47 6.86
CA ASP A 258 13.69 7.61 7.75
C ASP A 258 13.95 7.16 9.19
N LYS A 259 14.40 8.08 10.06
CA LYS A 259 14.73 7.75 11.48
C LYS A 259 13.55 7.17 12.24
N SER A 260 12.34 7.58 11.91
CA SER A 260 11.11 7.05 12.46
C SER A 260 9.95 7.22 11.48
N VAL A 261 8.90 6.42 11.66
CA VAL A 261 7.69 6.53 10.85
C VAL A 261 7.00 7.90 10.99
N ASN A 262 7.20 8.61 12.09
CA ASN A 262 6.65 9.96 12.30
C ASN A 262 7.42 11.05 11.53
N GLN A 263 8.58 10.72 10.98
CA GLN A 263 9.39 11.60 10.14
C GLN A 263 9.30 11.23 8.65
N ALA A 264 8.89 10.00 8.34
CA ALA A 264 8.61 9.54 6.98
C ALA A 264 7.22 10.06 6.49
#